data_b86a8ddcad6d40a3fa9039828d49d7ac
#
_entry.id   b86a8ddcad6d40a3fa9039828d49d7ac
#
_cell.length_a   1.000
_cell.length_b   1.000
_cell.length_c   1.000
_cell.angle_alpha   90.00
_cell.angle_beta   90.00
_cell.angle_gamma   90.00
#
_symmetry.space_group_name_H-M   'P 1'
#
loop_
_entity.id
_entity.type
_entity.pdbx_description
1 polymer ?
#
loop_
_entity_poly.entity_id
_entity_poly.type
_entity_poly.pdbx_seq_one_letter_code
_entity_poly.pdbx_strand_id
1 'polypeptide(L)'
;IRLGTGTVNLPNSHPAAVAGQIAMLDHMLDGRLNFGISPGGLASDAEVFGNLEKNRNEMFVECIDMVLEIWKRDAPYSIKGKYWEVTTEKTQMTDIGQGIMPKPLQKPYPPIICTVVAPYSKGITAAAARGWKPISANFLLPKWVKTHWPGYVEGCKQANTEANPMDWRIAKSIFVCEDRKKAEEYALGNGSPYVFYYSQLLTKMLKHGRANLFKEDQNMSDDALKLEDICKKLILFGTPDEVADKILAFREEVGEFGTLLYAGHDWKDVNLAKNSMMLMTEKVMPQINSNINIAAE
;
A
#
# COMPACT_ATOMS: atom_id res chain seq x y z
N ILE A 1 -3.62 11.60 14.73
CA ILE A 1 -3.41 11.01 13.41
C ILE A 1 -2.48 9.79 13.53
N ARG A 2 -2.74 8.74 12.77
CA ARG A 2 -1.83 7.61 12.61
C ARG A 2 -0.94 7.84 11.39
N LEU A 3 0.29 7.36 11.44
CA LEU A 3 1.23 7.39 10.31
C LEU A 3 1.52 5.96 9.85
N GLY A 4 1.90 5.80 8.61
CA GLY A 4 2.24 4.49 8.06
C GLY A 4 3.37 4.55 7.05
N THR A 5 4.16 3.49 6.96
CA THR A 5 5.14 3.34 5.89
C THR A 5 4.43 2.93 4.59
N GLY A 6 4.81 3.53 3.48
CA GLY A 6 4.08 3.28 2.25
C GLY A 6 4.91 2.86 1.03
N THR A 7 5.80 1.86 1.12
CA THR A 7 6.03 0.79 2.11
C THR A 7 7.52 0.58 2.42
N VAL A 8 7.85 -0.23 3.42
CA VAL A 8 9.21 -0.76 3.59
C VAL A 8 9.39 -1.96 2.65
N ASN A 9 10.34 -1.87 1.72
CA ASN A 9 10.71 -2.95 0.82
C ASN A 9 11.66 -3.90 1.56
N LEU A 10 11.11 -4.90 2.24
CA LEU A 10 11.85 -5.75 3.17
C LEU A 10 13.10 -6.43 2.57
N PRO A 11 13.10 -6.90 1.30
CA PRO A 11 14.31 -7.49 0.70
C PRO A 11 15.51 -6.55 0.62
N ASN A 12 15.28 -5.24 0.71
CA ASN A 12 16.33 -4.23 0.58
C ASN A 12 17.01 -3.87 1.92
N SER A 13 16.62 -4.52 3.01
CA SER A 13 17.12 -4.19 4.35
C SER A 13 17.39 -5.44 5.19
N HIS A 14 18.36 -5.35 6.09
CA HIS A 14 18.61 -6.41 7.07
C HIS A 14 17.49 -6.46 8.12
N PRO A 15 16.94 -7.66 8.47
CA PRO A 15 15.81 -7.79 9.41
C PRO A 15 16.04 -7.07 10.75
N ALA A 16 17.25 -7.15 11.31
CA ALA A 16 17.57 -6.48 12.57
C ALA A 16 17.47 -4.95 12.46
N ALA A 17 17.90 -4.37 11.32
CA ALA A 17 17.76 -2.94 11.09
C ALA A 17 16.28 -2.53 10.99
N VAL A 18 15.47 -3.29 10.25
CA VAL A 18 14.03 -3.06 10.15
C VAL A 18 13.36 -3.16 11.52
N ALA A 19 13.66 -4.22 12.29
CA ALA A 19 13.08 -4.42 13.62
C ALA A 19 13.37 -3.24 14.55
N GLY A 20 14.64 -2.77 14.60
CA GLY A 20 15.04 -1.63 15.43
C GLY A 20 14.40 -0.32 15.00
N GLN A 21 14.42 -0.01 13.70
CA GLN A 21 13.84 1.23 13.14
C GLN A 21 12.33 1.32 13.34
N ILE A 22 11.61 0.25 13.09
CA ILE A 22 10.14 0.22 13.23
C ILE A 22 9.74 0.28 14.71
N ALA A 23 10.45 -0.41 15.60
CA ALA A 23 10.20 -0.30 17.03
C ALA A 23 10.43 1.13 17.52
N MET A 24 11.52 1.77 17.12
CA MET A 24 11.82 3.17 17.46
C MET A 24 10.73 4.11 16.93
N LEU A 25 10.31 3.97 15.68
CA LEU A 25 9.24 4.78 15.09
C LEU A 25 7.92 4.61 15.85
N ASP A 26 7.59 3.40 16.27
CA ASP A 26 6.36 3.13 17.01
C ASP A 26 6.35 3.85 18.37
N HIS A 27 7.49 3.88 19.07
CA HIS A 27 7.66 4.69 20.28
C HIS A 27 7.59 6.19 20.01
N MET A 28 8.27 6.69 18.97
CA MET A 28 8.23 8.11 18.59
C MET A 28 6.83 8.58 18.23
N LEU A 29 5.99 7.69 17.69
CA LEU A 29 4.61 7.96 17.30
C LEU A 29 3.60 7.61 18.40
N ASP A 30 4.07 7.26 19.58
CA ASP A 30 3.22 6.87 20.71
C ASP A 30 2.16 5.81 20.33
N GLY A 31 2.61 4.72 19.69
CA GLY A 31 1.75 3.61 19.25
C GLY A 31 0.79 3.94 18.11
N ARG A 32 1.06 4.99 17.32
CA ARG A 32 0.23 5.39 16.18
C ARG A 32 0.81 4.98 14.83
N LEU A 33 1.75 4.03 14.81
CA LEU A 33 2.35 3.50 13.59
C LEU A 33 1.48 2.42 12.95
N ASN A 34 1.35 2.46 11.62
CA ASN A 34 0.98 1.34 10.77
C ASN A 34 2.21 0.89 9.98
N PHE A 35 2.54 -0.39 10.04
CA PHE A 35 3.72 -0.93 9.38
C PHE A 35 3.37 -1.47 7.99
N GLY A 36 3.50 -0.62 6.97
CA GLY A 36 3.30 -0.99 5.57
C GLY A 36 4.53 -1.70 5.00
N ILE A 37 4.36 -2.89 4.44
CA ILE A 37 5.42 -3.75 3.91
C ILE A 37 5.16 -4.20 2.48
N SER A 38 6.23 -4.45 1.73
CA SER A 38 6.16 -5.02 0.38
C SER A 38 7.44 -5.76 -0.02
N PRO A 39 7.38 -6.63 -1.03
CA PRO A 39 8.58 -7.26 -1.61
C PRO A 39 9.39 -6.32 -2.52
N GLY A 40 8.91 -5.09 -2.74
CA GLY A 40 9.48 -4.15 -3.70
C GLY A 40 9.09 -4.44 -5.16
N GLY A 41 8.83 -3.37 -5.92
CA GLY A 41 8.36 -3.47 -7.31
C GLY A 41 9.34 -2.99 -8.37
N LEU A 42 10.43 -2.31 -7.99
CA LEU A 42 11.40 -1.74 -8.94
C LEU A 42 12.61 -2.67 -9.12
N ALA A 43 12.95 -2.94 -10.37
CA ALA A 43 14.14 -3.73 -10.71
C ALA A 43 15.43 -2.95 -10.40
N SER A 44 15.42 -1.62 -10.61
CA SER A 44 16.53 -0.74 -10.25
C SER A 44 16.90 -0.79 -8.78
N ASP A 45 15.89 -0.81 -7.90
CA ASP A 45 16.14 -0.94 -6.46
C ASP A 45 16.75 -2.32 -6.14
N ALA A 46 16.21 -3.38 -6.75
CA ALA A 46 16.74 -4.72 -6.57
C ALA A 46 18.21 -4.82 -7.04
N GLU A 47 18.56 -4.13 -8.13
CA GLU A 47 19.93 -4.06 -8.64
C GLU A 47 20.86 -3.31 -7.69
N VAL A 48 20.43 -2.12 -7.22
CA VAL A 48 21.20 -1.30 -6.26
C VAL A 48 21.50 -2.07 -4.97
N PHE A 49 20.54 -2.86 -4.48
CA PHE A 49 20.72 -3.65 -3.26
C PHE A 49 21.26 -5.07 -3.50
N GLY A 50 21.68 -5.41 -4.73
CA GLY A 50 22.24 -6.72 -5.08
C GLY A 50 21.25 -7.88 -4.96
N ASN A 51 19.97 -7.61 -5.20
CA ASN A 51 18.86 -8.56 -5.05
C ASN A 51 18.17 -8.89 -6.39
N LEU A 52 18.70 -8.41 -7.52
CA LEU A 52 18.04 -8.52 -8.82
C LEU A 52 17.79 -10.00 -9.20
N GLU A 53 18.80 -10.85 -8.99
CA GLU A 53 18.76 -12.28 -9.34
C GLU A 53 18.25 -13.18 -8.19
N LYS A 54 17.83 -12.57 -7.07
CA LYS A 54 17.35 -13.31 -5.91
C LYS A 54 15.82 -13.43 -5.91
N ASN A 55 15.29 -14.44 -5.23
CA ASN A 55 13.85 -14.55 -5.03
C ASN A 55 13.37 -13.56 -3.98
N ARG A 56 12.96 -12.36 -4.43
CA ARG A 56 12.52 -11.27 -3.55
C ARG A 56 11.27 -11.60 -2.75
N ASN A 57 10.41 -12.51 -3.22
CA ASN A 57 9.26 -12.96 -2.44
C ASN A 57 9.69 -13.85 -1.26
N GLU A 58 10.65 -14.75 -1.46
CA GLU A 58 11.23 -15.53 -0.35
C GLU A 58 11.95 -14.62 0.64
N MET A 59 12.76 -13.68 0.14
CA MET A 59 13.42 -12.68 0.98
C MET A 59 12.41 -11.86 1.79
N PHE A 60 11.32 -11.42 1.18
CA PHE A 60 10.26 -10.68 1.86
C PHE A 60 9.69 -11.48 3.04
N VAL A 61 9.35 -12.76 2.81
CA VAL A 61 8.80 -13.63 3.86
C VAL A 61 9.83 -13.88 4.96
N GLU A 62 11.07 -14.22 4.59
CA GLU A 62 12.14 -14.46 5.57
C GLU A 62 12.43 -13.21 6.42
N CYS A 63 12.50 -12.03 5.80
CA CYS A 63 12.76 -10.80 6.51
C CYS A 63 11.67 -10.49 7.55
N ILE A 64 10.39 -10.56 7.16
CA ILE A 64 9.32 -10.26 8.11
C ILE A 64 9.23 -11.31 9.21
N ASP A 65 9.45 -12.59 8.92
CA ASP A 65 9.46 -13.64 9.92
C ASP A 65 10.57 -13.40 10.96
N MET A 66 11.77 -13.01 10.51
CA MET A 66 12.86 -12.63 11.42
C MET A 66 12.57 -11.38 12.24
N VAL A 67 11.94 -10.36 11.64
CA VAL A 67 11.51 -9.14 12.35
C VAL A 67 10.54 -9.49 13.48
N LEU A 68 9.53 -10.30 13.18
CA LEU A 68 8.53 -10.73 14.18
C LEU A 68 9.15 -11.59 15.27
N GLU A 69 10.10 -12.45 14.90
CA GLU A 69 10.81 -13.29 15.86
C GLU A 69 11.72 -12.48 16.78
N ILE A 70 12.41 -11.43 16.26
CA ILE A 70 13.17 -10.47 17.07
C ILE A 70 12.26 -9.77 18.09
N TRP A 71 11.06 -9.36 17.69
CA TRP A 71 10.12 -8.70 18.61
C TRP A 71 9.52 -9.64 19.65
N LYS A 72 9.38 -10.91 19.31
CA LYS A 72 8.82 -11.94 20.20
C LYS A 72 9.80 -12.46 21.24
N ARG A 73 11.06 -12.68 20.84
CA ARG A 73 12.10 -13.28 21.71
C ARG A 73 12.81 -12.22 22.54
N ASP A 74 13.41 -12.69 23.64
CA ASP A 74 14.46 -11.97 24.33
C ASP A 74 15.83 -12.40 23.82
N ALA A 75 16.84 -11.55 24.07
CA ALA A 75 18.24 -11.87 23.74
C ALA A 75 18.78 -13.00 24.68
N PRO A 76 19.74 -13.81 24.23
CA PRO A 76 20.49 -13.73 22.97
C PRO A 76 19.66 -14.17 21.77
N TYR A 77 19.87 -13.50 20.64
CA TYR A 77 19.27 -13.92 19.38
C TYR A 77 20.18 -14.96 18.71
N SER A 78 19.54 -15.96 18.10
CA SER A 78 20.16 -16.96 17.22
C SER A 78 19.11 -17.36 16.19
N ILE A 79 19.00 -16.56 15.13
CA ILE A 79 17.99 -16.70 14.07
C ILE A 79 18.74 -16.82 12.75
N LYS A 80 18.67 -17.98 12.10
CA LYS A 80 19.35 -18.24 10.84
C LYS A 80 18.36 -18.53 9.74
N GLY A 81 18.49 -17.81 8.63
CA GLY A 81 17.71 -17.99 7.41
C GLY A 81 18.57 -18.34 6.21
N LYS A 82 17.96 -18.31 5.04
CA LYS A 82 18.63 -18.50 3.76
C LYS A 82 19.41 -17.26 3.33
N TYR A 83 18.87 -16.08 3.62
CA TYR A 83 19.39 -14.79 3.14
C TYR A 83 20.05 -13.98 4.26
N TRP A 84 19.60 -14.14 5.50
CA TRP A 84 20.12 -13.38 6.64
C TRP A 84 20.37 -14.25 7.86
N GLU A 85 21.20 -13.73 8.76
CA GLU A 85 21.45 -14.29 10.07
C GLU A 85 21.40 -13.16 11.10
N VAL A 86 20.71 -13.37 12.22
CA VAL A 86 20.66 -12.45 13.36
C VAL A 86 21.13 -13.18 14.59
N THR A 87 22.30 -12.82 15.12
CA THR A 87 22.87 -13.45 16.33
C THR A 87 23.51 -12.42 17.24
N THR A 88 23.39 -12.62 18.55
CA THR A 88 24.10 -11.86 19.59
C THR A 88 24.80 -12.79 20.60
N GLU A 89 24.85 -14.09 20.32
CA GLU A 89 25.36 -15.12 21.25
C GLU A 89 26.79 -14.87 21.73
N LYS A 90 27.64 -14.25 20.86
CA LYS A 90 29.06 -14.06 21.17
C LYS A 90 29.37 -12.76 21.91
N THR A 91 28.51 -11.77 21.85
CA THR A 91 28.80 -10.39 22.23
C THR A 91 27.79 -9.77 23.18
N GLN A 92 26.77 -10.52 23.57
CA GLN A 92 25.76 -10.01 24.49
C GLN A 92 26.35 -9.75 25.88
N MET A 93 25.97 -8.60 26.44
CA MET A 93 26.25 -8.24 27.84
C MET A 93 24.93 -7.80 28.49
N THR A 94 24.24 -8.75 29.13
CA THR A 94 22.92 -8.55 29.69
C THR A 94 22.86 -7.46 30.74
N ASP A 95 23.90 -7.40 31.57
CA ASP A 95 24.00 -6.47 32.73
C ASP A 95 23.94 -4.99 32.30
N ILE A 96 24.40 -4.69 31.09
CA ILE A 96 24.41 -3.33 30.53
C ILE A 96 23.44 -3.16 29.33
N GLY A 97 22.64 -4.17 29.03
CA GLY A 97 21.68 -4.13 27.93
C GLY A 97 22.26 -4.25 26.53
N GLN A 98 23.59 -4.56 26.40
CA GLN A 98 24.19 -4.76 25.08
C GLN A 98 23.69 -6.03 24.41
N GLY A 99 23.33 -5.93 23.13
CA GLY A 99 22.78 -7.03 22.34
C GLY A 99 21.25 -7.22 22.49
N ILE A 100 20.57 -6.35 23.24
CA ILE A 100 19.11 -6.34 23.37
C ILE A 100 18.53 -5.41 22.31
N MET A 101 17.60 -5.91 21.50
CA MET A 101 16.92 -5.11 20.48
C MET A 101 15.62 -4.49 21.03
N PRO A 102 15.29 -3.25 20.65
CA PRO A 102 14.06 -2.60 21.08
C PRO A 102 12.83 -3.35 20.57
N LYS A 103 11.81 -3.38 21.40
CA LYS A 103 10.50 -3.93 21.06
C LYS A 103 9.53 -2.77 20.74
N PRO A 104 8.56 -2.95 19.83
CA PRO A 104 7.55 -1.92 19.58
C PRO A 104 6.68 -1.65 20.82
N LEU A 105 6.13 -0.45 20.88
CA LEU A 105 5.17 -0.04 21.91
C LEU A 105 3.85 -0.80 21.77
N GLN A 106 3.34 -0.91 20.54
CA GLN A 106 2.13 -1.66 20.22
C GLN A 106 2.35 -3.18 20.38
N LYS A 107 1.38 -3.88 20.95
CA LYS A 107 1.47 -5.32 21.20
C LYS A 107 0.46 -6.10 20.35
N PRO A 108 0.86 -7.24 19.80
CA PRO A 108 2.21 -7.83 19.80
C PRO A 108 3.21 -7.05 18.93
N TYR A 109 2.73 -6.23 17.99
CA TYR A 109 3.49 -5.35 17.08
C TYR A 109 2.54 -4.35 16.40
N PRO A 110 3.06 -3.30 15.73
CA PRO A 110 2.23 -2.37 14.96
C PRO A 110 1.40 -3.11 13.89
N PRO A 111 0.17 -2.67 13.59
CA PRO A 111 -0.63 -3.27 12.53
C PRO A 111 0.15 -3.36 11.23
N ILE A 112 0.23 -4.56 10.64
CA ILE A 112 0.95 -4.81 9.39
C ILE A 112 -0.01 -4.64 8.22
N ILE A 113 0.40 -3.82 7.24
CA ILE A 113 -0.36 -3.54 6.02
C ILE A 113 0.45 -4.05 4.82
N CYS A 114 -0.15 -4.95 4.03
CA CYS A 114 0.48 -5.51 2.83
C CYS A 114 -0.10 -4.92 1.56
N THR A 115 0.77 -4.52 0.62
CA THR A 115 0.32 -4.06 -0.70
C THR A 115 -0.15 -5.21 -1.57
N VAL A 116 -1.24 -4.99 -2.30
CA VAL A 116 -1.80 -5.92 -3.27
C VAL A 116 -1.86 -5.24 -4.63
N VAL A 117 -1.10 -5.78 -5.59
CA VAL A 117 -0.94 -5.18 -6.94
C VAL A 117 -1.31 -6.15 -8.08
N ALA A 118 -1.57 -7.40 -7.79
CA ALA A 118 -1.90 -8.40 -8.80
C ALA A 118 -3.36 -8.85 -8.68
N PRO A 119 -4.10 -8.97 -9.79
CA PRO A 119 -5.38 -9.64 -9.78
C PRO A 119 -5.25 -11.07 -9.24
N TYR A 120 -6.29 -11.54 -8.54
CA TYR A 120 -6.32 -12.89 -7.96
C TYR A 120 -5.09 -13.24 -7.11
N SER A 121 -4.58 -12.28 -6.37
CA SER A 121 -3.32 -12.37 -5.64
C SER A 121 -3.35 -13.45 -4.56
N LYS A 122 -2.51 -14.48 -4.69
CA LYS A 122 -2.26 -15.45 -3.60
C LYS A 122 -1.56 -14.80 -2.40
N GLY A 123 -0.87 -13.68 -2.60
CA GLY A 123 -0.20 -12.92 -1.55
C GLY A 123 -1.18 -12.33 -0.54
N ILE A 124 -2.38 -11.91 -0.97
CA ILE A 124 -3.39 -11.38 -0.06
C ILE A 124 -3.92 -12.49 0.87
N THR A 125 -4.14 -13.69 0.34
CA THR A 125 -4.57 -14.85 1.13
C THR A 125 -3.53 -15.21 2.19
N ALA A 126 -2.25 -15.27 1.79
CA ALA A 126 -1.15 -15.54 2.72
C ALA A 126 -0.98 -14.45 3.79
N ALA A 127 -1.16 -13.18 3.42
CA ALA A 127 -1.10 -12.06 4.37
C ALA A 127 -2.27 -12.08 5.35
N ALA A 128 -3.49 -12.29 4.86
CA ALA A 128 -4.70 -12.37 5.69
C ALA A 128 -4.64 -13.58 6.67
N ALA A 129 -4.10 -14.73 6.22
CA ALA A 129 -3.88 -15.88 7.08
C ALA A 129 -2.91 -15.62 8.25
N ARG A 130 -2.09 -14.53 8.15
CA ARG A 130 -1.22 -14.03 9.22
C ARG A 130 -1.85 -12.90 10.05
N GLY A 131 -3.12 -12.56 9.79
CA GLY A 131 -3.81 -11.44 10.43
C GLY A 131 -3.40 -10.06 9.90
N TRP A 132 -2.71 -9.99 8.75
CA TRP A 132 -2.28 -8.73 8.15
C TRP A 132 -3.37 -8.18 7.24
N LYS A 133 -3.38 -6.85 7.10
CA LYS A 133 -4.45 -6.14 6.40
C LYS A 133 -4.01 -5.70 5.00
N PRO A 134 -4.89 -5.82 3.98
CA PRO A 134 -4.52 -5.50 2.62
C PRO A 134 -4.69 -4.01 2.31
N ILE A 135 -3.85 -3.52 1.37
CA ILE A 135 -4.08 -2.28 0.64
C ILE A 135 -3.95 -2.52 -0.86
N SER A 136 -5.04 -2.29 -1.59
CA SER A 136 -5.08 -2.41 -3.05
C SER A 136 -4.47 -1.18 -3.71
N ALA A 137 -3.61 -1.40 -4.73
CA ALA A 137 -2.90 -0.33 -5.41
C ALA A 137 -3.81 0.60 -6.22
N ASN A 138 -3.42 1.87 -6.31
CA ASN A 138 -4.19 2.95 -6.94
C ASN A 138 -4.35 2.84 -8.46
N PHE A 139 -3.49 2.09 -9.12
CA PHE A 139 -3.45 1.97 -10.58
C PHE A 139 -4.22 0.77 -11.14
N LEU A 140 -5.00 0.09 -10.32
CA LEU A 140 -5.80 -1.06 -10.76
C LEU A 140 -7.20 -0.63 -11.20
N LEU A 141 -7.67 -1.22 -12.30
CA LEU A 141 -9.05 -1.11 -12.71
C LEU A 141 -9.98 -1.74 -11.64
N PRO A 142 -11.21 -1.24 -11.46
CA PRO A 142 -12.14 -1.74 -10.44
C PRO A 142 -12.32 -3.26 -10.49
N LYS A 143 -12.46 -3.83 -11.70
CA LYS A 143 -12.57 -5.29 -11.89
C LYS A 143 -11.42 -6.10 -11.29
N TRP A 144 -10.20 -5.53 -11.26
CA TRP A 144 -9.03 -6.17 -10.65
C TRP A 144 -9.02 -5.99 -9.15
N VAL A 145 -9.38 -4.81 -8.66
CA VAL A 145 -9.52 -4.54 -7.23
C VAL A 145 -10.54 -5.49 -6.59
N LYS A 146 -11.67 -5.70 -7.25
CA LYS A 146 -12.73 -6.63 -6.80
C LYS A 146 -12.21 -8.05 -6.55
N THR A 147 -11.19 -8.50 -7.30
CA THR A 147 -10.61 -9.84 -7.13
C THR A 147 -9.84 -10.03 -5.81
N HIS A 148 -9.55 -8.95 -5.09
CA HIS A 148 -8.78 -9.00 -3.85
C HIS A 148 -9.62 -9.44 -2.66
N TRP A 149 -10.88 -9.04 -2.60
CA TRP A 149 -11.77 -9.37 -1.48
C TRP A 149 -11.92 -10.88 -1.23
N PRO A 150 -12.23 -11.72 -2.25
CA PRO A 150 -12.30 -13.16 -2.06
C PRO A 150 -11.01 -13.78 -1.51
N GLY A 151 -9.85 -13.28 -1.96
CA GLY A 151 -8.55 -13.72 -1.45
C GLY A 151 -8.33 -13.35 0.01
N TYR A 152 -8.79 -12.17 0.43
CA TYR A 152 -8.75 -11.74 1.83
C TYR A 152 -9.64 -12.60 2.72
N VAL A 153 -10.89 -12.83 2.29
CA VAL A 153 -11.85 -13.72 2.99
C VAL A 153 -11.28 -15.11 3.19
N GLU A 154 -10.71 -15.69 2.13
CA GLU A 154 -10.09 -17.02 2.21
C GLU A 154 -8.94 -17.07 3.22
N GLY A 155 -8.09 -16.04 3.24
CA GLY A 155 -6.99 -15.97 4.21
C GLY A 155 -7.49 -15.82 5.65
N CYS A 156 -8.50 -14.98 5.90
CA CYS A 156 -9.13 -14.87 7.22
C CYS A 156 -9.73 -16.21 7.67
N LYS A 157 -10.38 -16.95 6.76
CA LYS A 157 -10.90 -18.29 7.04
C LYS A 157 -9.80 -19.27 7.46
N GLN A 158 -8.64 -19.23 6.79
CA GLN A 158 -7.48 -20.06 7.16
C GLN A 158 -6.94 -19.70 8.56
N ALA A 159 -7.07 -18.45 8.97
CA ALA A 159 -6.72 -17.97 10.32
C ALA A 159 -7.81 -18.20 11.37
N ASN A 160 -8.96 -18.80 11.01
CA ASN A 160 -10.15 -18.90 11.85
C ASN A 160 -10.64 -17.54 12.38
N THR A 161 -10.56 -16.51 11.55
CA THR A 161 -11.06 -15.15 11.84
C THR A 161 -12.11 -14.75 10.81
N GLU A 162 -12.96 -13.78 11.16
CA GLU A 162 -13.95 -13.22 10.26
C GLU A 162 -13.33 -12.08 9.43
N ALA A 163 -13.63 -12.07 8.14
CA ALA A 163 -13.20 -10.98 7.26
C ALA A 163 -14.05 -9.74 7.49
N ASN A 164 -13.41 -8.63 7.85
CA ASN A 164 -14.07 -7.35 8.05
C ASN A 164 -13.73 -6.40 6.90
N PRO A 165 -14.72 -5.88 6.14
CA PRO A 165 -14.48 -4.90 5.09
C PRO A 165 -13.74 -3.64 5.60
N MET A 166 -13.93 -3.27 6.86
CA MET A 166 -13.24 -2.12 7.47
C MET A 166 -11.73 -2.28 7.53
N ASP A 167 -11.22 -3.49 7.40
CA ASP A 167 -9.78 -3.77 7.35
C ASP A 167 -9.17 -3.63 5.94
N TRP A 168 -10.02 -3.65 4.90
CA TRP A 168 -9.57 -3.50 3.53
C TRP A 168 -9.36 -2.02 3.17
N ARG A 169 -8.18 -1.71 2.67
CA ARG A 169 -7.78 -0.38 2.21
C ARG A 169 -7.65 -0.39 0.71
N ILE A 170 -8.10 0.68 0.06
CA ILE A 170 -7.96 0.85 -1.38
C ILE A 170 -7.35 2.22 -1.65
N ALA A 171 -6.26 2.26 -2.41
CA ALA A 171 -5.68 3.51 -2.87
C ALA A 171 -6.30 3.93 -4.21
N LYS A 172 -6.55 5.24 -4.38
CA LYS A 172 -6.96 5.83 -5.65
C LYS A 172 -6.23 7.15 -5.89
N SER A 173 -5.86 7.40 -7.13
CA SER A 173 -5.39 8.72 -7.56
C SER A 173 -6.59 9.67 -7.57
N ILE A 174 -6.55 10.73 -6.76
CA ILE A 174 -7.68 11.64 -6.56
C ILE A 174 -7.20 13.08 -6.70
N PHE A 175 -8.01 13.90 -7.35
CA PHE A 175 -7.82 15.36 -7.38
C PHE A 175 -9.16 16.08 -7.38
N VAL A 176 -9.38 16.94 -6.41
CA VAL A 176 -10.62 17.69 -6.21
C VAL A 176 -10.38 19.18 -6.40
N CYS A 177 -11.21 19.84 -7.19
CA CYS A 177 -11.18 21.30 -7.36
C CYS A 177 -12.60 21.80 -7.60
N GLU A 178 -12.98 22.95 -7.04
CA GLU A 178 -14.31 23.54 -7.28
C GLU A 178 -14.55 23.91 -8.75
N ASP A 179 -13.49 24.26 -9.45
CA ASP A 179 -13.52 24.52 -10.89
C ASP A 179 -13.22 23.22 -11.67
N ARG A 180 -14.26 22.70 -12.36
CA ARG A 180 -14.21 21.48 -13.15
C ARG A 180 -13.11 21.50 -14.23
N LYS A 181 -12.91 22.63 -14.88
CA LYS A 181 -11.88 22.78 -15.93
C LYS A 181 -10.47 22.72 -15.34
N LYS A 182 -10.25 23.38 -14.21
CA LYS A 182 -8.98 23.31 -13.48
C LYS A 182 -8.72 21.89 -12.95
N ALA A 183 -9.75 21.20 -12.49
CA ALA A 183 -9.60 19.82 -12.07
C ALA A 183 -9.12 18.91 -13.21
N GLU A 184 -9.72 19.06 -14.39
CA GLU A 184 -9.35 18.31 -15.59
C GLU A 184 -7.94 18.66 -16.08
N GLU A 185 -7.62 19.94 -16.14
CA GLU A 185 -6.29 20.42 -16.56
C GLU A 185 -5.19 19.91 -15.61
N TYR A 186 -5.41 19.97 -14.30
CA TYR A 186 -4.44 19.47 -13.33
C TYR A 186 -4.28 17.95 -13.40
N ALA A 187 -5.38 17.20 -13.56
CA ALA A 187 -5.36 15.75 -13.61
C ALA A 187 -4.88 15.19 -14.96
N LEU A 188 -5.27 15.79 -16.09
CA LEU A 188 -5.06 15.24 -17.43
C LEU A 188 -4.24 16.13 -18.36
N GLY A 189 -4.00 17.40 -17.98
CA GLY A 189 -3.33 18.38 -18.82
C GLY A 189 -1.84 18.09 -19.04
N ASN A 190 -1.26 18.83 -19.96
CA ASN A 190 0.18 18.72 -20.23
C ASN A 190 1.02 19.06 -19.00
N GLY A 191 1.94 18.15 -18.66
CA GLY A 191 2.77 18.26 -17.46
C GLY A 191 2.03 17.95 -16.15
N SER A 192 0.86 17.32 -16.21
CA SER A 192 0.19 16.79 -15.03
C SER A 192 1.07 15.77 -14.30
N PRO A 193 1.19 15.83 -12.97
CA PRO A 193 1.91 14.84 -12.18
C PRO A 193 1.25 13.46 -12.27
N TYR A 194 -0.07 13.40 -12.45
CA TYR A 194 -0.80 12.16 -12.64
C TYR A 194 -0.50 11.51 -14.00
N VAL A 195 -0.52 12.31 -15.08
CA VAL A 195 -0.17 11.82 -16.42
C VAL A 195 1.26 11.31 -16.44
N PHE A 196 2.20 12.01 -15.80
CA PHE A 196 3.58 11.56 -15.66
C PHE A 196 3.64 10.20 -14.93
N TYR A 197 2.97 10.06 -13.79
CA TYR A 197 2.92 8.80 -13.04
C TYR A 197 2.38 7.63 -13.86
N TYR A 198 1.25 7.81 -14.53
CA TYR A 198 0.66 6.75 -15.36
C TYR A 198 1.47 6.46 -16.62
N SER A 199 2.16 7.43 -17.20
CA SER A 199 3.07 7.19 -18.31
C SER A 199 4.25 6.30 -17.91
N GLN A 200 4.83 6.53 -16.73
CA GLN A 200 5.88 5.68 -16.16
C GLN A 200 5.38 4.24 -15.93
N LEU A 201 4.19 4.12 -15.35
CA LEU A 201 3.58 2.81 -15.12
C LEU A 201 3.29 2.07 -16.42
N LEU A 202 2.69 2.72 -17.42
CA LEU A 202 2.38 2.13 -18.71
C LEU A 202 3.66 1.63 -19.39
N THR A 203 4.69 2.48 -19.46
CA THR A 203 6.01 2.10 -20.03
C THR A 203 6.59 0.87 -19.34
N LYS A 204 6.56 0.85 -18.00
CA LYS A 204 7.04 -0.30 -17.22
C LYS A 204 6.20 -1.55 -17.46
N MET A 205 4.88 -1.44 -17.48
CA MET A 205 3.99 -2.58 -17.68
C MET A 205 4.11 -3.16 -19.09
N LEU A 206 4.26 -2.33 -20.12
CA LEU A 206 4.56 -2.77 -21.50
C LEU A 206 5.88 -3.53 -21.55
N LYS A 207 6.95 -2.97 -20.97
CA LYS A 207 8.27 -3.60 -20.95
C LYS A 207 8.28 -4.97 -20.26
N HIS A 208 7.42 -5.18 -19.28
CA HIS A 208 7.35 -6.43 -18.51
C HIS A 208 6.18 -7.34 -18.91
N GLY A 209 5.50 -7.09 -20.04
CA GLY A 209 4.39 -7.92 -20.54
C GLY A 209 3.17 -7.93 -19.59
N ARG A 210 2.95 -6.85 -18.83
CA ARG A 210 1.85 -6.73 -17.84
C ARG A 210 0.86 -5.63 -18.17
N ALA A 211 0.83 -5.16 -19.42
CA ALA A 211 -0.07 -4.10 -19.87
C ALA A 211 -1.56 -4.48 -19.78
N ASN A 212 -1.85 -5.79 -19.70
CA ASN A 212 -3.20 -6.32 -19.45
C ASN A 212 -3.89 -5.73 -18.21
N LEU A 213 -3.12 -5.22 -17.24
CA LEU A 213 -3.67 -4.55 -16.05
C LEU A 213 -4.48 -3.29 -16.39
N PHE A 214 -4.17 -2.63 -17.51
CA PHE A 214 -4.86 -1.42 -17.98
C PHE A 214 -5.95 -1.70 -19.03
N LYS A 215 -6.11 -2.94 -19.48
CA LYS A 215 -7.10 -3.30 -20.50
C LYS A 215 -8.44 -3.66 -19.89
N GLU A 216 -9.50 -3.03 -20.39
CA GLU A 216 -10.87 -3.46 -20.08
C GLU A 216 -11.21 -4.76 -20.81
N ASP A 217 -10.98 -4.78 -22.12
CA ASP A 217 -11.01 -5.99 -22.91
C ASP A 217 -9.60 -6.61 -22.96
N GLN A 218 -9.47 -7.84 -22.48
CA GLN A 218 -8.18 -8.55 -22.45
C GLN A 218 -7.69 -8.94 -23.84
N ASN A 219 -8.55 -8.92 -24.86
CA ASN A 219 -8.19 -9.17 -26.27
C ASN A 219 -7.64 -7.91 -26.96
N MET A 220 -7.73 -6.74 -26.34
CA MET A 220 -7.18 -5.51 -26.88
C MET A 220 -5.66 -5.65 -27.05
N SER A 221 -5.12 -5.22 -28.22
CA SER A 221 -3.68 -5.17 -28.41
C SER A 221 -3.02 -4.14 -27.47
N ASP A 222 -1.73 -4.32 -27.15
CA ASP A 222 -0.98 -3.37 -26.32
C ASP A 222 -0.87 -2.00 -27.02
N ASP A 223 -0.75 -1.98 -28.34
CA ASP A 223 -0.66 -0.75 -29.16
C ASP A 223 -1.95 0.08 -29.16
N ALA A 224 -3.08 -0.53 -28.82
CA ALA A 224 -4.36 0.17 -28.69
C ALA A 224 -4.53 0.88 -27.34
N LEU A 225 -3.64 0.66 -26.37
CA LEU A 225 -3.69 1.34 -25.08
C LEU A 225 -3.28 2.80 -25.23
N LYS A 226 -4.19 3.71 -24.88
CA LYS A 226 -3.92 5.15 -24.86
C LYS A 226 -3.77 5.61 -23.42
N LEU A 227 -2.68 6.35 -23.14
CA LEU A 227 -2.41 6.90 -21.81
C LEU A 227 -3.56 7.78 -21.30
N GLU A 228 -4.17 8.56 -22.19
CA GLU A 228 -5.31 9.41 -21.84
C GLU A 228 -6.49 8.61 -21.31
N ASP A 229 -6.84 7.48 -21.95
CA ASP A 229 -7.94 6.62 -21.54
C ASP A 229 -7.64 5.97 -20.19
N ILE A 230 -6.39 5.56 -19.96
CA ILE A 230 -5.92 5.02 -18.67
C ILE A 230 -6.09 6.08 -17.58
N CYS A 231 -5.61 7.31 -17.82
CA CYS A 231 -5.72 8.41 -16.86
C CYS A 231 -7.19 8.73 -16.54
N LYS A 232 -8.05 8.87 -17.55
CA LYS A 232 -9.48 9.13 -17.35
C LYS A 232 -10.19 8.08 -16.51
N LYS A 233 -9.79 6.83 -16.61
CA LYS A 233 -10.38 5.71 -15.85
C LYS A 233 -9.85 5.58 -14.43
N LEU A 234 -8.57 5.86 -14.23
CA LEU A 234 -7.89 5.57 -12.96
C LEU A 234 -7.76 6.76 -12.02
N ILE A 235 -7.96 7.98 -12.53
CA ILE A 235 -7.91 9.20 -11.73
C ILE A 235 -9.33 9.66 -11.43
N LEU A 236 -9.67 9.76 -10.16
CA LEU A 236 -10.92 10.35 -9.70
C LEU A 236 -10.72 11.86 -9.57
N PHE A 237 -11.14 12.62 -10.57
CA PHE A 237 -10.99 14.08 -10.57
C PHE A 237 -12.30 14.77 -10.90
N GLY A 238 -12.46 15.99 -10.44
CA GLY A 238 -13.65 16.82 -10.69
C GLY A 238 -13.97 17.78 -9.57
N THR A 239 -15.19 18.27 -9.55
CA THR A 239 -15.77 18.99 -8.41
C THR A 239 -15.97 18.05 -7.21
N PRO A 240 -16.18 18.59 -5.99
CA PRO A 240 -16.46 17.75 -4.83
C PRO A 240 -17.59 16.75 -5.06
N ASP A 241 -18.71 17.19 -5.65
CA ASP A 241 -19.87 16.33 -5.93
C ASP A 241 -19.52 15.23 -6.96
N GLU A 242 -18.87 15.59 -8.07
CA GLU A 242 -18.44 14.63 -9.08
C GLU A 242 -17.47 13.57 -8.52
N VAL A 243 -16.57 13.98 -7.61
CA VAL A 243 -15.62 13.05 -7.00
C VAL A 243 -16.32 12.15 -5.98
N ALA A 244 -17.27 12.69 -5.21
CA ALA A 244 -18.08 11.89 -4.30
C ALA A 244 -18.89 10.82 -5.07
N ASP A 245 -19.57 11.20 -6.14
CA ASP A 245 -20.33 10.27 -7.00
C ASP A 245 -19.43 9.18 -7.59
N LYS A 246 -18.24 9.54 -8.08
CA LYS A 246 -17.26 8.58 -8.61
C LYS A 246 -16.76 7.59 -7.55
N ILE A 247 -16.55 8.04 -6.31
CA ILE A 247 -16.15 7.18 -5.20
C ILE A 247 -17.29 6.23 -4.81
N LEU A 248 -18.52 6.71 -4.76
CA LEU A 248 -19.70 5.89 -4.47
C LEU A 248 -19.90 4.82 -5.56
N ALA A 249 -19.85 5.21 -6.84
CA ALA A 249 -19.92 4.27 -7.95
C ALA A 249 -18.79 3.23 -7.93
N PHE A 250 -17.58 3.65 -7.60
CA PHE A 250 -16.45 2.73 -7.42
C PHE A 250 -16.72 1.74 -6.27
N ARG A 251 -17.25 2.21 -5.12
CA ARG A 251 -17.61 1.36 -3.99
C ARG A 251 -18.72 0.36 -4.35
N GLU A 252 -19.73 0.79 -5.12
CA GLU A 252 -20.77 -0.10 -5.61
C GLU A 252 -20.21 -1.23 -6.50
N GLU A 253 -19.25 -0.91 -7.37
CA GLU A 253 -18.61 -1.89 -8.26
C GLU A 253 -17.70 -2.88 -7.52
N VAL A 254 -16.85 -2.41 -6.61
CA VAL A 254 -15.83 -3.25 -5.96
C VAL A 254 -16.31 -3.94 -4.69
N GLY A 255 -17.34 -3.41 -4.04
CA GLY A 255 -17.83 -3.83 -2.73
C GLY A 255 -17.35 -2.92 -1.60
N GLU A 256 -17.70 -3.29 -0.38
CA GLU A 256 -17.38 -2.51 0.82
C GLU A 256 -15.91 -2.55 1.19
N PHE A 257 -15.39 -1.41 1.64
CA PHE A 257 -14.03 -1.25 2.19
C PHE A 257 -14.01 -0.13 3.24
N GLY A 258 -13.07 -0.21 4.19
CA GLY A 258 -13.04 0.70 5.33
C GLY A 258 -12.19 1.96 5.13
N THR A 259 -11.23 1.96 4.20
CA THR A 259 -10.34 3.10 4.01
C THR A 259 -10.09 3.37 2.55
N LEU A 260 -10.38 4.61 2.11
CA LEU A 260 -9.89 5.12 0.84
C LEU A 260 -8.61 5.92 1.07
N LEU A 261 -7.49 5.44 0.52
CA LEU A 261 -6.25 6.18 0.53
C LEU A 261 -6.23 7.16 -0.64
N TYR A 262 -6.27 8.45 -0.32
CA TYR A 262 -6.02 9.51 -1.29
C TYR A 262 -4.55 9.45 -1.73
N ALA A 263 -4.27 8.92 -2.91
CA ALA A 263 -2.95 8.90 -3.49
C ALA A 263 -2.71 10.21 -4.26
N GLY A 264 -2.09 11.17 -3.58
CA GLY A 264 -1.56 12.38 -4.20
C GLY A 264 -0.26 12.07 -4.93
N HIS A 265 0.02 12.87 -5.96
CA HIS A 265 1.28 12.83 -6.69
C HIS A 265 2.06 14.12 -6.44
N ASP A 266 3.15 14.35 -7.18
CA ASP A 266 3.99 15.53 -7.02
C ASP A 266 3.16 16.82 -6.96
N TRP A 267 3.49 17.68 -6.02
CA TRP A 267 2.77 18.94 -5.81
C TRP A 267 3.31 20.02 -6.75
N LYS A 268 2.99 19.89 -8.03
CA LYS A 268 3.35 20.89 -9.05
C LYS A 268 2.80 22.27 -8.71
N ASP A 269 1.58 22.34 -8.20
CA ASP A 269 0.98 23.49 -7.56
C ASP A 269 0.58 23.14 -6.12
N VAL A 270 1.37 23.62 -5.16
CA VAL A 270 1.19 23.35 -3.73
C VAL A 270 -0.16 23.82 -3.21
N ASN A 271 -0.65 24.97 -3.72
CA ASN A 271 -1.91 25.53 -3.26
C ASN A 271 -3.11 24.72 -3.77
N LEU A 272 -3.09 24.34 -5.04
CA LEU A 272 -4.12 23.47 -5.61
C LEU A 272 -4.11 22.09 -4.94
N ALA A 273 -2.94 21.51 -4.69
CA ALA A 273 -2.82 20.22 -4.01
C ALA A 273 -3.36 20.25 -2.58
N LYS A 274 -3.00 21.28 -1.80
CA LYS A 274 -3.54 21.49 -0.45
C LYS A 274 -5.06 21.71 -0.47
N ASN A 275 -5.55 22.55 -1.39
CA ASN A 275 -6.99 22.79 -1.52
C ASN A 275 -7.74 21.52 -1.88
N SER A 276 -7.18 20.68 -2.75
CA SER A 276 -7.77 19.39 -3.09
C SER A 276 -7.92 18.46 -1.86
N MET A 277 -6.91 18.42 -0.99
CA MET A 277 -6.98 17.66 0.27
C MET A 277 -8.01 18.24 1.24
N MET A 278 -8.12 19.58 1.33
CA MET A 278 -9.14 20.25 2.15
C MET A 278 -10.54 19.94 1.63
N LEU A 279 -10.78 20.09 0.33
CA LEU A 279 -12.07 19.77 -0.28
C LEU A 279 -12.45 18.29 -0.11
N MET A 280 -11.46 17.39 -0.15
CA MET A 280 -11.70 15.97 0.11
C MET A 280 -12.22 15.75 1.53
N THR A 281 -11.62 16.39 2.55
CA THR A 281 -12.02 16.25 3.95
C THR A 281 -13.30 16.99 4.29
N GLU A 282 -13.48 18.20 3.78
CA GLU A 282 -14.56 19.10 4.21
C GLU A 282 -15.84 18.91 3.40
N LYS A 283 -15.75 18.46 2.15
CA LYS A 283 -16.92 18.32 1.26
C LYS A 283 -17.15 16.90 0.80
N VAL A 284 -16.14 16.22 0.25
CA VAL A 284 -16.31 14.90 -0.37
C VAL A 284 -16.57 13.82 0.68
N MET A 285 -15.73 13.73 1.72
CA MET A 285 -15.89 12.68 2.75
C MET A 285 -17.21 12.76 3.51
N PRO A 286 -17.69 13.94 3.96
CA PRO A 286 -19.00 14.04 4.63
C PRO A 286 -20.14 13.57 3.73
N GLN A 287 -20.12 13.93 2.45
CA GLN A 287 -21.13 13.49 1.48
C GLN A 287 -21.11 11.97 1.30
N ILE A 288 -19.93 11.36 1.16
CA ILE A 288 -19.80 9.89 1.05
C ILE A 288 -20.30 9.22 2.33
N ASN A 289 -19.85 9.68 3.51
CA ASN A 289 -20.20 9.07 4.79
C ASN A 289 -21.71 9.13 5.05
N SER A 290 -22.38 10.23 4.69
CA SER A 290 -23.83 10.34 4.82
C SER A 290 -24.57 9.33 3.91
N ASN A 291 -24.07 9.09 2.70
CA ASN A 291 -24.66 8.13 1.76
C ASN A 291 -24.46 6.66 2.16
N ILE A 292 -23.39 6.35 2.88
CA ILE A 292 -23.11 4.98 3.35
C ILE A 292 -23.51 4.77 4.83
N ASN A 293 -24.24 5.73 5.43
CA ASN A 293 -24.71 5.69 6.81
C ASN A 293 -23.62 5.50 7.87
N ILE A 294 -22.42 6.02 7.61
CA ILE A 294 -21.35 6.12 8.63
C ILE A 294 -21.45 7.47 9.30
N ALA A 295 -21.63 7.49 10.63
CA ALA A 295 -21.58 8.72 11.40
C ALA A 295 -20.20 9.39 11.23
N ALA A 296 -20.20 10.71 11.00
CA ALA A 296 -18.97 11.48 11.02
C ALA A 296 -18.43 11.50 12.46
N GLU A 297 -17.26 10.91 12.70
CA GLU A 297 -16.52 11.03 13.95
C GLU A 297 -15.82 12.39 14.08
#